data_7c803847a636fc2c3ce5bebc321f17ba
#
_entry.id   7c803847a636fc2c3ce5bebc321f17ba
#
_cell.length_a   1.000
_cell.length_b   1.000
_cell.length_c   1.000
_cell.angle_alpha   90.00
_cell.angle_beta   90.00
_cell.angle_gamma   90.00
#
_symmetry.space_group_name_H-M   'P 1'
#
loop_
_entity.id
_entity.type
_entity.pdbx_description
1 polymer ?
#
loop_
_entity_poly.entity_id
_entity_poly.type
_entity_poly.pdbx_seq_one_letter_code
_entity_poly.pdbx_strand_id
1 'polypeptide(L)'
;MPRLFTALAEWGACMLFLLQYSRRLRGPRFWLTAAGALVVQVLWLEGTGSLPVAFWMPAMAVAVGLMFLFLAFCGRSDLLGAGYCTVRAFLLAEFTASLEWQLYAFFVWETKIDGFVPATIFLVVIYGAVFLLAYHLEQRVSQGGNLPRMTGRELLSAASMGLAAFLISNMSFVTANTPFTSSVEQEIANIRTLVDLAGVVILYAYHIQLFELHTRRELDAIKNILQNQYVQYRQSRNTIISRIWRWF
;
A
#
# COMPACT_ATOMS: atom_id res chain seq x y z
N MET A 1 -22.23 -2.31 3.64
CA MET A 1 -21.04 -3.15 3.66
C MET A 1 -20.72 -3.52 5.10
N PRO A 2 -20.51 -4.81 5.42
CA PRO A 2 -20.11 -5.21 6.77
C PRO A 2 -18.72 -4.64 7.12
N ARG A 3 -18.57 -4.06 8.29
CA ARG A 3 -17.29 -3.45 8.73
C ARG A 3 -16.19 -4.48 8.96
N LEU A 4 -16.59 -5.69 9.30
CA LEU A 4 -15.67 -6.82 9.37
C LEU A 4 -14.93 -7.03 8.04
N PHE A 5 -15.61 -6.86 6.90
CA PHE A 5 -15.00 -7.04 5.57
C PHE A 5 -13.96 -5.94 5.30
N THR A 6 -14.26 -4.68 5.67
CA THR A 6 -13.28 -3.60 5.59
C THR A 6 -12.05 -3.88 6.45
N ALA A 7 -12.25 -4.33 7.71
CA ALA A 7 -11.13 -4.70 8.59
C ALA A 7 -10.25 -5.80 8.00
N LEU A 8 -10.86 -6.81 7.37
CA LEU A 8 -10.15 -7.90 6.69
C LEU A 8 -9.38 -7.39 5.46
N ALA A 9 -9.94 -6.43 4.70
CA ALA A 9 -9.26 -5.82 3.57
C ALA A 9 -8.02 -5.03 4.02
N GLU A 10 -8.16 -4.18 5.03
CA GLU A 10 -7.08 -3.36 5.58
C GLU A 10 -5.96 -4.22 6.17
N TRP A 11 -6.32 -5.22 6.96
CA TRP A 11 -5.37 -6.17 7.53
C TRP A 11 -4.69 -7.00 6.42
N GLY A 12 -5.44 -7.53 5.47
CA GLY A 12 -4.94 -8.32 4.35
C GLY A 12 -3.97 -7.53 3.47
N ALA A 13 -4.26 -6.28 3.17
CA ALA A 13 -3.35 -5.38 2.46
C ALA A 13 -2.06 -5.13 3.25
N CYS A 14 -2.12 -4.90 4.56
CA CYS A 14 -0.92 -4.79 5.40
C CYS A 14 -0.10 -6.09 5.39
N MET A 15 -0.77 -7.24 5.50
CA MET A 15 -0.10 -8.55 5.44
C MET A 15 0.62 -8.77 4.11
N LEU A 16 0.03 -8.35 2.99
CA LEU A 16 0.67 -8.43 1.67
C LEU A 16 2.03 -7.72 1.69
N PHE A 17 2.09 -6.47 2.15
CA PHE A 17 3.34 -5.71 2.21
C PHE A 17 4.34 -6.29 3.21
N LEU A 18 3.87 -6.79 4.37
CA LEU A 18 4.73 -7.46 5.34
C LEU A 18 5.27 -8.81 4.82
N LEU A 19 4.56 -9.50 3.95
CA LEU A 19 5.03 -10.75 3.34
C LEU A 19 6.05 -10.48 2.22
N GLN A 20 5.89 -9.38 1.52
CA GLN A 20 6.72 -8.99 0.39
C GLN A 20 8.05 -8.36 0.82
N TYR A 21 8.03 -7.52 1.85
CA TYR A 21 9.22 -6.82 2.34
C TYR A 21 9.85 -7.46 3.56
N SER A 22 11.09 -7.07 3.86
CA SER A 22 11.83 -7.58 5.02
C SER A 22 11.09 -7.31 6.32
N ARG A 23 10.94 -8.34 7.15
CA ARG A 23 10.25 -8.29 8.46
C ARG A 23 11.24 -8.21 9.61
N ARG A 24 10.88 -7.46 10.64
CA ARG A 24 11.59 -7.40 11.92
C ARG A 24 11.25 -8.61 12.78
N LEU A 25 9.96 -8.97 12.85
CA LEU A 25 9.46 -10.11 13.60
C LEU A 25 9.43 -11.37 12.72
N ARG A 26 9.81 -12.51 13.30
CA ARG A 26 9.82 -13.82 12.61
C ARG A 26 9.15 -14.89 13.48
N GLY A 27 8.72 -15.97 12.85
CA GLY A 27 8.14 -17.11 13.54
C GLY A 27 6.82 -16.81 14.25
N PRO A 28 6.53 -17.44 15.39
CA PRO A 28 5.23 -17.34 16.06
C PRO A 28 4.90 -15.94 16.57
N ARG A 29 5.91 -15.15 16.92
CA ARG A 29 5.72 -13.76 17.38
C ARG A 29 5.11 -12.87 16.29
N PHE A 30 5.50 -13.07 15.04
CA PHE A 30 4.90 -12.36 13.91
C PHE A 30 3.41 -12.68 13.77
N TRP A 31 3.05 -13.97 13.79
CA TRP A 31 1.65 -14.40 13.65
C TRP A 31 0.78 -13.96 14.82
N LEU A 32 1.31 -13.99 16.04
CA LEU A 32 0.60 -13.48 17.22
C LEU A 32 0.33 -11.97 17.10
N THR A 33 1.33 -11.19 16.67
CA THR A 33 1.16 -9.74 16.46
C THR A 33 0.17 -9.47 15.32
N ALA A 34 0.24 -10.23 14.23
CA ALA A 34 -0.69 -10.09 13.10
C ALA A 34 -2.13 -10.41 13.51
N ALA A 35 -2.35 -11.48 14.29
CA ALA A 35 -3.67 -11.81 14.83
C ALA A 35 -4.17 -10.72 15.80
N GLY A 36 -3.29 -10.21 16.67
CA GLY A 36 -3.63 -9.10 17.57
C GLY A 36 -4.02 -7.83 16.81
N ALA A 37 -3.28 -7.48 15.74
CA ALA A 37 -3.59 -6.35 14.88
C ALA A 37 -4.97 -6.50 14.21
N LEU A 38 -5.30 -7.71 13.72
CA LEU A 38 -6.62 -7.99 13.15
C LEU A 38 -7.73 -7.76 14.17
N VAL A 39 -7.57 -8.32 15.39
CA VAL A 39 -8.58 -8.15 16.46
C VAL A 39 -8.78 -6.67 16.80
N VAL A 40 -7.69 -5.91 16.94
CA VAL A 40 -7.76 -4.47 17.23
C VAL A 40 -8.47 -3.72 16.10
N GLN A 41 -8.15 -4.03 14.84
CA GLN A 41 -8.76 -3.40 13.67
C GLN A 41 -10.27 -3.69 13.60
N VAL A 42 -10.67 -4.95 13.80
CA VAL A 42 -12.08 -5.36 13.84
C VAL A 42 -12.83 -4.65 14.96
N LEU A 43 -12.29 -4.68 16.18
CA LEU A 43 -12.92 -4.03 17.34
C LEU A 43 -13.06 -2.52 17.13
N TRP A 44 -12.07 -1.87 16.52
CA TRP A 44 -12.14 -0.45 16.21
C TRP A 44 -13.23 -0.13 15.21
N LEU A 45 -13.26 -0.82 14.06
CA LEU A 45 -14.22 -0.55 12.99
C LEU A 45 -15.66 -0.91 13.40
N GLU A 46 -15.87 -2.03 14.11
CA GLU A 46 -17.18 -2.39 14.64
C GLU A 46 -17.63 -1.42 15.75
N GLY A 47 -16.73 -1.06 16.67
CA GLY A 47 -17.02 -0.13 17.77
C GLY A 47 -17.35 1.28 17.29
N THR A 48 -16.76 1.74 16.20
CA THR A 48 -17.05 3.05 15.58
C THR A 48 -18.26 3.02 14.67
N GLY A 49 -18.90 1.86 14.50
CA GLY A 49 -20.02 1.61 13.60
C GLY A 49 -21.27 2.41 13.88
N SER A 50 -21.53 2.70 15.13
CA SER A 50 -22.69 3.45 15.60
C SER A 50 -22.48 4.96 15.66
N LEU A 51 -21.26 5.44 15.34
CA LEU A 51 -20.96 6.88 15.43
C LEU A 51 -21.65 7.67 14.31
N PRO A 52 -22.07 8.91 14.60
CA PRO A 52 -22.59 9.83 13.57
C PRO A 52 -21.60 10.02 12.43
N VAL A 53 -22.11 10.30 11.23
CA VAL A 53 -21.31 10.49 10.00
C VAL A 53 -20.19 11.53 10.17
N ALA A 54 -20.39 12.56 11.02
CA ALA A 54 -19.37 13.56 11.30
C ALA A 54 -18.10 12.98 11.95
N PHE A 55 -18.20 11.86 12.67
CA PHE A 55 -17.06 11.18 13.31
C PHE A 55 -16.43 10.09 12.42
N TRP A 56 -17.00 9.84 11.24
CA TRP A 56 -16.51 8.80 10.34
C TRP A 56 -15.08 9.09 9.86
N MET A 57 -14.79 10.32 9.43
CA MET A 57 -13.44 10.71 9.00
C MET A 57 -12.37 10.55 10.10
N PRO A 58 -12.56 11.09 11.32
CA PRO A 58 -11.65 10.82 12.42
C PRO A 58 -11.48 9.33 12.73
N ALA A 59 -12.55 8.54 12.67
CA ALA A 59 -12.49 7.11 12.91
C ALA A 59 -11.65 6.38 11.87
N MET A 60 -11.76 6.74 10.58
CA MET A 60 -10.92 6.20 9.51
C MET A 60 -9.47 6.63 9.65
N ALA A 61 -9.20 7.88 10.07
CA ALA A 61 -7.84 8.32 10.34
C ALA A 61 -7.15 7.49 11.43
N VAL A 62 -7.90 7.09 12.48
CA VAL A 62 -7.38 6.17 13.50
C VAL A 62 -7.16 4.77 12.93
N ALA A 63 -8.07 4.25 12.10
CA ALA A 63 -7.89 2.95 11.42
C ALA A 63 -6.60 2.93 10.59
N VAL A 64 -6.35 3.97 9.79
CA VAL A 64 -5.09 4.14 9.03
C VAL A 64 -3.89 4.24 9.97
N GLY A 65 -4.02 4.92 11.12
CA GLY A 65 -3.01 4.97 12.16
C GLY A 65 -2.68 3.59 12.74
N LEU A 66 -3.67 2.73 12.96
CA LEU A 66 -3.47 1.34 13.39
C LEU A 66 -2.74 0.51 12.33
N MET A 67 -3.10 0.67 11.04
CA MET A 67 -2.37 0.04 9.93
C MET A 67 -0.91 0.49 9.91
N PHE A 68 -0.66 1.80 10.08
CA PHE A 68 0.70 2.34 10.16
C PHE A 68 1.49 1.75 11.31
N LEU A 69 0.93 1.69 12.51
CA LEU A 69 1.58 1.09 13.68
C LEU A 69 1.90 -0.38 13.45
N PHE A 70 0.98 -1.14 12.84
CA PHE A 70 1.20 -2.54 12.51
C PHE A 70 2.36 -2.72 11.53
N LEU A 71 2.41 -1.92 10.44
CA LEU A 71 3.50 -1.96 9.46
C LEU A 71 4.83 -1.48 10.05
N ALA A 72 4.84 -0.42 10.84
CA ALA A 72 6.05 0.11 11.48
C ALA A 72 6.64 -0.85 12.53
N PHE A 73 5.78 -1.55 13.28
CA PHE A 73 6.21 -2.48 14.31
C PHE A 73 6.74 -3.80 13.73
N CYS A 74 6.05 -4.38 12.75
CA CYS A 74 6.38 -5.67 12.16
C CYS A 74 7.40 -5.58 11.01
N GLY A 75 7.41 -4.47 10.26
CA GLY A 75 8.31 -4.23 9.14
C GLY A 75 9.71 -3.83 9.58
N ARG A 76 10.67 -4.03 8.72
CA ARG A 76 12.08 -3.58 8.92
C ARG A 76 12.36 -2.23 8.26
N SER A 77 11.38 -1.65 7.57
CA SER A 77 11.48 -0.31 6.97
C SER A 77 11.58 0.77 8.05
N ASP A 78 12.10 1.93 7.67
CA ASP A 78 12.03 3.13 8.48
C ASP A 78 10.57 3.67 8.57
N LEU A 79 10.34 4.66 9.41
CA LEU A 79 8.99 5.23 9.61
C LEU A 79 8.41 5.82 8.32
N LEU A 80 9.26 6.40 7.46
CA LEU A 80 8.83 6.95 6.17
C LEU A 80 8.40 5.85 5.21
N GLY A 81 9.17 4.75 5.16
CA GLY A 81 8.83 3.57 4.38
C GLY A 81 7.56 2.88 4.89
N ALA A 82 7.39 2.77 6.21
CA ALA A 82 6.15 2.25 6.81
C ALA A 82 4.95 3.11 6.44
N GLY A 83 5.06 4.45 6.51
CA GLY A 83 4.03 5.39 6.09
C GLY A 83 3.67 5.23 4.61
N TYR A 84 4.67 5.11 3.75
CA TYR A 84 4.48 4.89 2.32
C TYR A 84 3.72 3.57 2.03
N CYS A 85 4.11 2.48 2.69
CA CYS A 85 3.39 1.20 2.59
C CYS A 85 1.97 1.31 3.12
N THR A 86 1.74 2.10 4.19
CA THR A 86 0.41 2.32 4.76
C THR A 86 -0.54 2.98 3.75
N VAL A 87 -0.09 4.03 3.07
CA VAL A 87 -0.91 4.71 2.06
C VAL A 87 -1.30 3.75 0.94
N ARG A 88 -0.36 2.94 0.47
CA ARG A 88 -0.60 1.94 -0.58
C ARG A 88 -1.54 0.82 -0.10
N ALA A 89 -1.31 0.32 1.12
CA ALA A 89 -2.15 -0.71 1.73
C ALA A 89 -3.59 -0.21 1.91
N PHE A 90 -3.75 1.03 2.37
CA PHE A 90 -5.05 1.63 2.59
C PHE A 90 -5.87 1.74 1.29
N LEU A 91 -5.30 2.30 0.21
CA LEU A 91 -6.01 2.39 -1.06
C LEU A 91 -6.30 1.01 -1.68
N LEU A 92 -5.37 0.06 -1.55
CA LEU A 92 -5.61 -1.30 -2.00
C LEU A 92 -6.76 -1.96 -1.21
N ALA A 93 -6.85 -1.70 0.08
CA ALA A 93 -7.92 -2.21 0.93
C ALA A 93 -9.27 -1.58 0.57
N GLU A 94 -9.34 -0.26 0.40
CA GLU A 94 -10.54 0.46 -0.02
C GLU A 94 -11.05 -0.07 -1.37
N PHE A 95 -10.16 -0.20 -2.36
CA PHE A 95 -10.50 -0.77 -3.66
C PHE A 95 -11.04 -2.21 -3.53
N THR A 96 -10.34 -3.06 -2.78
CA THR A 96 -10.72 -4.48 -2.63
C THR A 96 -12.10 -4.61 -1.99
N ALA A 97 -12.34 -3.82 -0.95
CA ALA A 97 -13.60 -3.81 -0.22
C ALA A 97 -14.74 -3.22 -1.07
N SER A 98 -14.50 -2.13 -1.80
CA SER A 98 -15.48 -1.53 -2.71
C SER A 98 -15.86 -2.48 -3.84
N LEU A 99 -14.89 -3.14 -4.46
CA LEU A 99 -15.09 -4.09 -5.55
C LEU A 99 -15.90 -5.30 -5.08
N GLU A 100 -15.55 -5.88 -3.94
CA GLU A 100 -16.30 -7.02 -3.37
C GLU A 100 -17.75 -6.66 -3.14
N TRP A 101 -17.98 -5.55 -2.44
CA TRP A 101 -19.33 -5.10 -2.14
C TRP A 101 -20.18 -4.82 -3.39
N GLN A 102 -19.57 -4.20 -4.40
CA GLN A 102 -20.26 -3.91 -5.67
C GLN A 102 -20.66 -5.18 -6.40
N LEU A 103 -19.74 -6.14 -6.51
CA LEU A 103 -20.00 -7.40 -7.20
C LEU A 103 -21.03 -8.26 -6.43
N TYR A 104 -20.94 -8.29 -5.11
CA TYR A 104 -21.91 -8.97 -4.26
C TYR A 104 -23.31 -8.33 -4.36
N ALA A 105 -23.39 -7.00 -4.29
CA ALA A 105 -24.67 -6.29 -4.42
C ALA A 105 -25.33 -6.52 -5.78
N PHE A 106 -24.53 -6.53 -6.86
CA PHE A 106 -25.01 -6.89 -8.21
C PHE A 106 -25.53 -8.32 -8.26
N PHE A 107 -24.80 -9.28 -7.69
CA PHE A 107 -25.23 -10.68 -7.62
C PHE A 107 -26.56 -10.83 -6.89
N VAL A 108 -26.72 -10.20 -5.72
CA VAL A 108 -27.95 -10.22 -4.93
C VAL A 108 -29.11 -9.60 -5.73
N TRP A 109 -28.84 -8.50 -6.46
CA TRP A 109 -29.85 -7.85 -7.30
C TRP A 109 -30.39 -8.79 -8.39
N GLU A 110 -29.49 -9.46 -9.10
CA GLU A 110 -29.85 -10.36 -10.21
C GLU A 110 -30.50 -11.66 -9.74
N THR A 111 -29.92 -12.30 -8.72
CA THR A 111 -30.33 -13.65 -8.30
C THR A 111 -31.39 -13.64 -7.21
N LYS A 112 -31.58 -12.51 -6.51
CA LYS A 112 -32.38 -12.38 -5.29
C LYS A 112 -31.97 -13.34 -4.16
N ILE A 113 -30.74 -13.87 -4.24
CA ILE A 113 -30.14 -14.75 -3.22
C ILE A 113 -29.23 -13.90 -2.34
N ASP A 114 -29.67 -13.61 -1.13
CA ASP A 114 -28.89 -12.94 -0.10
C ASP A 114 -28.54 -13.92 1.03
N GLY A 115 -27.42 -13.72 1.69
CA GLY A 115 -27.04 -14.52 2.84
C GLY A 115 -25.56 -14.55 3.14
N PHE A 116 -25.23 -15.07 4.32
CA PHE A 116 -23.85 -15.13 4.80
C PHE A 116 -22.93 -16.01 3.92
N VAL A 117 -23.43 -17.12 3.39
CA VAL A 117 -22.64 -18.05 2.58
C VAL A 117 -22.20 -17.42 1.24
N PRO A 118 -23.09 -16.87 0.40
CA PRO A 118 -22.67 -16.18 -0.83
C PRO A 118 -21.77 -14.98 -0.54
N ALA A 119 -22.06 -14.17 0.48
CA ALA A 119 -21.18 -13.06 0.88
C ALA A 119 -19.77 -13.52 1.21
N THR A 120 -19.62 -14.61 1.97
CA THR A 120 -18.30 -15.18 2.30
C THR A 120 -17.58 -15.71 1.07
N ILE A 121 -18.27 -16.33 0.13
CA ILE A 121 -17.68 -16.82 -1.13
C ILE A 121 -17.13 -15.64 -1.94
N PHE A 122 -17.94 -14.57 -2.13
CA PHE A 122 -17.50 -13.37 -2.83
C PHE A 122 -16.27 -12.75 -2.16
N LEU A 123 -16.29 -12.61 -0.82
CA LEU A 123 -15.16 -12.10 -0.07
C LEU A 123 -13.88 -12.91 -0.36
N VAL A 124 -13.92 -14.24 -0.20
CA VAL A 124 -12.74 -15.10 -0.39
C VAL A 124 -12.22 -15.02 -1.82
N VAL A 125 -13.13 -15.07 -2.81
CA VAL A 125 -12.75 -15.05 -4.23
C VAL A 125 -12.17 -13.69 -4.63
N ILE A 126 -12.85 -12.59 -4.31
CA ILE A 126 -12.42 -11.25 -4.72
C ILE A 126 -11.17 -10.82 -3.96
N TYR A 127 -11.13 -10.99 -2.63
CA TYR A 127 -9.93 -10.65 -1.84
C TYR A 127 -8.74 -11.51 -2.27
N GLY A 128 -8.96 -12.81 -2.47
CA GLY A 128 -7.93 -13.71 -2.97
C GLY A 128 -7.39 -13.27 -4.33
N ALA A 129 -8.26 -12.98 -5.28
CA ALA A 129 -7.86 -12.54 -6.62
C ALA A 129 -7.09 -11.20 -6.60
N VAL A 130 -7.62 -10.19 -5.90
CA VAL A 130 -6.99 -8.86 -5.84
C VAL A 130 -5.65 -8.91 -5.12
N PHE A 131 -5.57 -9.56 -3.95
CA PHE A 131 -4.33 -9.64 -3.20
C PHE A 131 -3.27 -10.52 -3.87
N LEU A 132 -3.65 -11.61 -4.55
CA LEU A 132 -2.71 -12.40 -5.36
C LEU A 132 -2.18 -11.59 -6.54
N LEU A 133 -3.05 -10.86 -7.26
CA LEU A 133 -2.62 -9.98 -8.33
C LEU A 133 -1.66 -8.90 -7.80
N ALA A 134 -2.03 -8.21 -6.74
CA ALA A 134 -1.19 -7.19 -6.12
C ALA A 134 0.16 -7.76 -5.64
N TYR A 135 0.16 -8.97 -5.05
CA TYR A 135 1.39 -9.66 -4.65
C TYR A 135 2.31 -9.94 -5.84
N HIS A 136 1.77 -10.46 -6.94
CA HIS A 136 2.58 -10.73 -8.14
C HIS A 136 3.11 -9.45 -8.79
N LEU A 137 2.30 -8.39 -8.85
CA LEU A 137 2.76 -7.11 -9.36
C LEU A 137 3.87 -6.52 -8.49
N GLU A 138 3.72 -6.57 -7.19
CA GLU A 138 4.72 -6.07 -6.23
C GLU A 138 6.03 -6.88 -6.32
N GLN A 139 5.93 -8.19 -6.44
CA GLN A 139 7.09 -9.07 -6.58
C GLN A 139 7.92 -8.76 -7.85
N ARG A 140 7.27 -8.32 -8.93
CA ARG A 140 7.98 -7.92 -10.16
C ARG A 140 8.77 -6.63 -10.01
N VAL A 141 8.28 -5.70 -9.20
CA VAL A 141 8.92 -4.40 -8.97
C VAL A 141 9.99 -4.51 -7.88
N SER A 142 9.70 -5.20 -6.80
CA SER A 142 10.56 -5.36 -5.63
C SER A 142 11.58 -6.49 -5.82
N GLN A 143 12.51 -6.32 -6.75
CA GLN A 143 13.62 -7.25 -6.93
C GLN A 143 14.55 -7.20 -5.71
N GLY A 144 14.38 -8.15 -4.77
CA GLY A 144 15.25 -8.31 -3.60
C GLY A 144 14.59 -8.06 -2.23
N GLY A 145 13.29 -7.79 -2.16
CA GLY A 145 12.54 -7.74 -0.89
C GLY A 145 12.88 -6.57 0.04
N ASN A 146 13.63 -5.57 -0.43
CA ASN A 146 13.93 -4.37 0.33
C ASN A 146 13.23 -3.15 -0.28
N LEU A 147 12.52 -2.41 0.58
CA LEU A 147 11.97 -1.13 0.20
C LEU A 147 13.12 -0.11 0.12
N PRO A 148 13.26 0.69 -0.96
CA PRO A 148 14.24 1.76 -1.00
C PRO A 148 13.97 2.77 0.13
N ARG A 149 15.01 3.47 0.58
CA ARG A 149 14.86 4.51 1.60
C ARG A 149 14.00 5.64 1.06
N MET A 150 12.83 5.82 1.67
CA MET A 150 11.89 6.85 1.28
C MET A 150 12.26 8.21 1.87
N THR A 151 12.10 9.25 1.07
CA THR A 151 12.24 10.63 1.53
C THR A 151 10.89 11.19 1.99
N GLY A 152 10.89 12.21 2.85
CA GLY A 152 9.67 12.87 3.29
C GLY A 152 8.83 13.44 2.14
N ARG A 153 9.48 13.88 1.05
CA ARG A 153 8.77 14.39 -0.15
C ARG A 153 8.04 13.27 -0.90
N GLU A 154 8.66 12.12 -1.03
CA GLU A 154 8.07 10.94 -1.69
C GLU A 154 6.87 10.43 -0.89
N LEU A 155 6.99 10.38 0.43
CA LEU A 155 5.85 10.05 1.31
C LEU A 155 4.72 11.08 1.18
N LEU A 156 5.05 12.37 1.21
CA LEU A 156 4.04 13.44 1.08
C LEU A 156 3.31 13.35 -0.26
N SER A 157 4.03 13.10 -1.37
CA SER A 157 3.42 12.90 -2.69
C SER A 157 2.47 11.71 -2.69
N ALA A 158 2.89 10.56 -2.17
CA ALA A 158 2.02 9.37 -2.08
C ALA A 158 0.81 9.63 -1.17
N ALA A 159 1.01 10.26 -0.01
CA ALA A 159 -0.06 10.58 0.91
C ALA A 159 -1.07 11.57 0.31
N SER A 160 -0.61 12.56 -0.46
CA SER A 160 -1.48 13.50 -1.16
C SER A 160 -2.33 12.82 -2.22
N MET A 161 -1.74 11.90 -3.02
CA MET A 161 -2.48 11.10 -4.01
C MET A 161 -3.51 10.20 -3.33
N GLY A 162 -3.09 9.50 -2.24
CA GLY A 162 -3.96 8.62 -1.48
C GLY A 162 -5.12 9.37 -0.83
N LEU A 163 -4.84 10.52 -0.22
CA LEU A 163 -5.87 11.36 0.40
C LEU A 163 -6.84 11.91 -0.66
N ALA A 164 -6.35 12.37 -1.80
CA ALA A 164 -7.20 12.86 -2.89
C ALA A 164 -8.13 11.75 -3.41
N ALA A 165 -7.60 10.55 -3.68
CA ALA A 165 -8.40 9.41 -4.10
C ALA A 165 -9.46 9.07 -3.05
N PHE A 166 -9.08 8.98 -1.77
CA PHE A 166 -10.00 8.68 -0.69
C PHE A 166 -11.11 9.73 -0.54
N LEU A 167 -10.76 11.02 -0.60
CA LEU A 167 -11.76 12.09 -0.49
C LEU A 167 -12.74 12.07 -1.66
N ILE A 168 -12.27 11.90 -2.89
CA ILE A 168 -13.13 11.82 -4.08
C ILE A 168 -14.02 10.58 -4.02
N SER A 169 -13.45 9.42 -3.68
CA SER A 169 -14.16 8.16 -3.55
C SER A 169 -15.30 8.22 -2.52
N ASN A 170 -15.10 8.95 -1.43
CA ASN A 170 -16.06 9.04 -0.33
C ASN A 170 -16.87 10.35 -0.32
N MET A 171 -16.78 11.17 -1.34
CA MET A 171 -17.46 12.47 -1.43
C MET A 171 -18.98 12.35 -1.36
N SER A 172 -19.56 11.25 -1.87
CA SER A 172 -20.99 10.95 -1.82
C SER A 172 -21.54 10.71 -0.41
N PHE A 173 -20.68 10.32 0.55
CA PHE A 173 -21.07 10.16 1.95
C PHE A 173 -21.07 11.45 2.75
N VAL A 174 -20.31 12.45 2.30
CA VAL A 174 -20.10 13.71 3.04
C VAL A 174 -21.15 14.76 2.66
N THR A 175 -21.68 14.71 1.43
CA THR A 175 -22.60 15.73 0.92
C THR A 175 -23.77 15.11 0.17
N ALA A 176 -24.98 15.28 0.71
CA ALA A 176 -26.22 14.76 0.13
C ALA A 176 -26.66 15.47 -1.18
N ASN A 177 -26.05 16.59 -1.55
CA ASN A 177 -26.48 17.43 -2.68
C ASN A 177 -25.29 18.00 -3.47
N THR A 178 -24.45 17.14 -4.06
CA THR A 178 -23.42 17.59 -5.00
C THR A 178 -23.75 17.19 -6.43
N PRO A 179 -23.20 17.89 -7.45
CA PRO A 179 -23.36 17.49 -8.86
C PRO A 179 -22.86 16.09 -9.17
N PHE A 180 -22.11 15.48 -8.24
CA PHE A 180 -21.56 14.12 -8.36
C PHE A 180 -22.35 13.06 -7.59
N THR A 181 -23.41 13.44 -6.88
CA THR A 181 -24.29 12.48 -6.19
C THR A 181 -25.46 12.13 -7.11
N SER A 182 -25.46 10.92 -7.62
CA SER A 182 -26.62 10.32 -8.26
C SER A 182 -27.62 9.84 -7.20
N SER A 183 -28.90 9.93 -7.48
CA SER A 183 -29.95 9.33 -6.65
C SER A 183 -29.98 7.79 -6.73
N VAL A 184 -29.11 7.19 -7.54
CA VAL A 184 -29.03 5.74 -7.77
C VAL A 184 -27.82 5.20 -7.01
N GLU A 185 -28.06 4.46 -5.92
CA GLU A 185 -27.02 3.87 -5.06
C GLU A 185 -25.98 3.05 -5.84
N GLN A 186 -26.37 2.40 -6.93
CA GLN A 186 -25.47 1.59 -7.76
C GLN A 186 -24.50 2.43 -8.59
N GLU A 187 -24.90 3.60 -9.08
CA GLU A 187 -24.00 4.52 -9.77
C GLU A 187 -22.95 5.08 -8.83
N ILE A 188 -23.33 5.39 -7.59
CA ILE A 188 -22.40 5.84 -6.55
C ILE A 188 -21.35 4.77 -6.24
N ALA A 189 -21.76 3.50 -6.11
CA ALA A 189 -20.86 2.39 -5.87
C ALA A 189 -19.89 2.19 -7.04
N ASN A 190 -20.36 2.32 -8.29
CA ASN A 190 -19.52 2.23 -9.49
C ASN A 190 -18.46 3.32 -9.53
N ILE A 191 -18.84 4.58 -9.27
CA ILE A 191 -17.91 5.72 -9.25
C ILE A 191 -16.86 5.51 -8.16
N ARG A 192 -17.27 5.10 -6.97
CA ARG A 192 -16.36 4.80 -5.85
C ARG A 192 -15.31 3.76 -6.25
N THR A 193 -15.74 2.61 -6.74
CA THR A 193 -14.83 1.52 -7.12
C THR A 193 -13.86 1.95 -8.24
N LEU A 194 -14.32 2.74 -9.21
CA LEU A 194 -13.48 3.26 -10.29
C LEU A 194 -12.44 4.26 -9.78
N VAL A 195 -12.81 5.14 -8.85
CA VAL A 195 -11.88 6.09 -8.24
C VAL A 195 -10.84 5.38 -7.38
N ASP A 196 -11.26 4.39 -6.60
CA ASP A 196 -10.35 3.57 -5.78
C ASP A 196 -9.36 2.79 -6.68
N LEU A 197 -9.84 2.20 -7.78
CA LEU A 197 -9.00 1.55 -8.78
C LEU A 197 -7.99 2.53 -9.39
N ALA A 198 -8.45 3.72 -9.80
CA ALA A 198 -7.56 4.75 -10.36
C ALA A 198 -6.50 5.17 -9.34
N GLY A 199 -6.86 5.32 -8.07
CA GLY A 199 -5.92 5.61 -6.98
C GLY A 199 -4.86 4.52 -6.83
N VAL A 200 -5.26 3.26 -6.83
CA VAL A 200 -4.33 2.10 -6.78
C VAL A 200 -3.38 2.11 -7.97
N VAL A 201 -3.90 2.30 -9.19
CA VAL A 201 -3.10 2.31 -10.42
C VAL A 201 -2.10 3.48 -10.42
N ILE A 202 -2.52 4.68 -10.03
CA ILE A 202 -1.66 5.85 -9.95
C ILE A 202 -0.53 5.63 -8.92
N LEU A 203 -0.86 5.15 -7.72
CA LEU A 203 0.15 4.85 -6.70
C LEU A 203 1.08 3.72 -7.12
N TYR A 204 0.59 2.73 -7.84
CA TYR A 204 1.43 1.65 -8.38
C TYR A 204 2.38 2.18 -9.46
N ALA A 205 1.90 3.00 -10.40
CA ALA A 205 2.75 3.66 -11.39
C ALA A 205 3.82 4.55 -10.74
N TYR A 206 3.43 5.33 -9.72
CA TYR A 206 4.35 6.13 -8.94
C TYR A 206 5.40 5.26 -8.23
N HIS A 207 5.01 4.12 -7.68
CA HIS A 207 5.92 3.17 -7.05
C HIS A 207 6.97 2.63 -8.03
N ILE A 208 6.56 2.24 -9.24
CA ILE A 208 7.49 1.79 -10.30
C ILE A 208 8.50 2.90 -10.62
N GLN A 209 8.04 4.12 -10.83
CA GLN A 209 8.92 5.26 -11.12
C GLN A 209 9.91 5.55 -10.00
N LEU A 210 9.47 5.51 -8.75
CA LEU A 210 10.36 5.69 -7.60
C LEU A 210 11.42 4.59 -7.53
N PHE A 211 11.01 3.34 -7.72
CA PHE A 211 11.92 2.20 -7.66
C PHE A 211 12.98 2.29 -8.76
N GLU A 212 12.57 2.63 -9.98
CA GLU A 212 13.48 2.84 -11.10
C GLU A 212 14.45 4.00 -10.85
N LEU A 213 13.96 5.11 -10.31
CA LEU A 213 14.79 6.27 -9.99
C LEU A 213 15.85 5.94 -8.91
N HIS A 214 15.46 5.23 -7.85
CA HIS A 214 16.38 4.81 -6.80
C HIS A 214 17.43 3.83 -7.35
N THR A 215 17.03 2.85 -8.14
CA THR A 215 17.95 1.89 -8.77
C THR A 215 18.96 2.59 -9.69
N ARG A 216 18.51 3.55 -10.50
CA ARG A 216 19.42 4.34 -11.34
C ARG A 216 20.42 5.15 -10.52
N ARG A 217 19.99 5.79 -9.44
CA ARG A 217 20.88 6.55 -8.54
C ARG A 217 21.93 5.65 -7.89
N GLU A 218 21.56 4.45 -7.45
CA GLU A 218 22.52 3.49 -6.89
C GLU A 218 23.54 3.01 -7.94
N LEU A 219 23.09 2.72 -9.15
CA LEU A 219 23.99 2.34 -10.25
C LEU A 219 24.98 3.46 -10.60
N ASP A 220 24.51 4.69 -10.68
CA ASP A 220 25.36 5.85 -10.95
C ASP A 220 26.39 6.09 -9.82
N ALA A 221 25.99 5.91 -8.58
CA ALA A 221 26.89 6.00 -7.43
C ALA A 221 27.99 4.92 -7.50
N ILE A 222 27.63 3.67 -7.78
CA ILE A 222 28.59 2.56 -7.95
C ILE A 222 29.56 2.84 -9.12
N LYS A 223 29.02 3.29 -10.25
CA LYS A 223 29.83 3.65 -11.42
C LYS A 223 30.85 4.73 -11.10
N ASN A 224 30.45 5.78 -10.37
CA ASN A 224 31.34 6.86 -9.95
C ASN A 224 32.45 6.37 -9.00
N ILE A 225 32.12 5.47 -8.06
CA ILE A 225 33.09 4.87 -7.15
C ILE A 225 34.12 4.06 -7.93
N LEU A 226 33.69 3.19 -8.85
CA LEU A 226 34.57 2.39 -9.71
C LEU A 226 35.48 3.25 -10.59
N GLN A 227 34.94 4.32 -11.17
CA GLN A 227 35.71 5.25 -11.97
C GLN A 227 36.79 5.96 -11.15
N ASN A 228 36.46 6.41 -9.95
CA ASN A 228 37.42 7.04 -9.04
C ASN A 228 38.53 6.06 -8.61
N GLN A 229 38.17 4.81 -8.28
CA GLN A 229 39.17 3.78 -7.97
C GLN A 229 40.10 3.49 -9.15
N TYR A 230 39.54 3.41 -10.36
CA TYR A 230 40.36 3.22 -11.57
C TYR A 230 41.33 4.37 -11.81
N VAL A 231 40.91 5.61 -11.63
CA VAL A 231 41.78 6.79 -11.76
C VAL A 231 42.90 6.76 -10.73
N GLN A 232 42.58 6.47 -9.48
CA GLN A 232 43.56 6.35 -8.40
C GLN A 232 44.58 5.24 -8.68
N TYR A 233 44.11 4.07 -9.13
CA TYR A 233 44.99 2.96 -9.51
C TYR A 233 45.94 3.36 -10.65
N ARG A 234 45.42 4.03 -11.69
CA ARG A 234 46.24 4.53 -12.82
C ARG A 234 47.31 5.55 -12.36
N GLN A 235 46.91 6.46 -11.47
CA GLN A 235 47.86 7.45 -10.92
C GLN A 235 48.97 6.77 -10.10
N SER A 236 48.61 5.85 -9.19
CA SER A 236 49.57 5.09 -8.39
C SER A 236 50.54 4.30 -9.27
N ARG A 237 50.05 3.63 -10.29
CA ARG A 237 50.89 2.91 -11.27
C ARG A 237 51.87 3.84 -11.99
N ASN A 238 51.42 5.00 -12.46
CA ASN A 238 52.26 5.98 -13.15
C ASN A 238 53.33 6.54 -12.18
N THR A 239 52.98 6.76 -10.92
CA THR A 239 53.95 7.22 -9.92
C THR A 239 55.03 6.16 -9.64
N ILE A 240 54.65 4.87 -9.56
CA ILE A 240 55.60 3.77 -9.38
C ILE A 240 56.55 3.70 -10.59
N ILE A 241 56.01 3.72 -11.82
CA ILE A 241 56.79 3.69 -13.05
C ILE A 241 57.76 4.87 -13.10
N SER A 242 57.30 6.09 -12.80
CA SER A 242 58.15 7.29 -12.80
C SER A 242 59.25 7.26 -11.73
N ARG A 243 59.06 6.57 -10.59
CA ARG A 243 60.12 6.33 -9.60
C ARG A 243 61.16 5.35 -10.09
N ILE A 244 60.71 4.24 -10.72
CA ILE A 244 61.63 3.24 -11.29
C ILE A 244 62.55 3.87 -12.37
N TRP A 245 61.99 4.67 -13.29
CA TRP A 245 62.76 5.37 -14.30
C TRP A 245 63.75 6.42 -13.75
N ARG A 246 63.63 6.86 -12.50
CA ARG A 246 64.59 7.77 -11.88
C ARG A 246 65.81 7.06 -11.27
N TRP A 247 65.75 5.74 -11.16
CA TRP A 247 66.84 4.92 -10.62
C TRP A 247 67.74 4.31 -11.69
N PHE A 248 67.33 4.40 -12.94
CA PHE A 248 68.14 4.04 -14.13
C PHE A 248 68.57 5.30 -14.86
#